data_9ab72a022663aba72c587b622a491403
#
_entry.id   9ab72a022663aba72c587b622a491403
#
_cell.length_a   1.000
_cell.length_b   1.000
_cell.length_c   1.000
_cell.angle_alpha   90.00
_cell.angle_beta   90.00
_cell.angle_gamma   90.00
#
_symmetry.space_group_name_H-M   'P 1'
#
loop_
_entity.id
_entity.type
_entity.pdbx_description
1 polymer ?
#
loop_
_entity_poly.entity_id
_entity_poly.type
_entity_poly.pdbx_seq_one_letter_code
_entity_poly.pdbx_strand_id
1 'polypeptide(L)'
;MKSQTMQSKKMSPRQKIGWIFLLLMAIMPVLVSLDYLTLDPDNFPFTQQKAVYTAHMTMLITHIITSMLAILIGPFQFLPGLRKGRLLKVHRWLGRTYMLSILFGGLSGLYMARFAYGGIITELGFASLGVLWLYTGYRAYRHIRNKDLEAHRRWMIRNYALTFAGVMLRVWAPLSIGMGADFTTAYIIIGWACWVPNLIVAEWIIRRTRPIQRGPVHLPRREAPQTLQTDV
;
A
#
# COMPACT_ATOMS: atom_id res chain seq x y z
N MET A 1 25.48 -23.85 -24.23
CA MET A 1 24.56 -23.46 -23.16
C MET A 1 23.67 -22.33 -23.66
N LYS A 2 22.41 -22.60 -24.04
CA LYS A 2 21.45 -21.57 -24.46
C LYS A 2 20.91 -20.90 -23.20
N SER A 3 21.29 -19.65 -22.96
CA SER A 3 20.69 -18.76 -21.96
C SER A 3 19.18 -18.67 -22.27
N GLN A 4 18.36 -19.28 -21.45
CA GLN A 4 16.90 -19.03 -21.47
C GLN A 4 16.67 -17.61 -20.96
N THR A 5 16.61 -16.67 -21.88
CA THR A 5 16.12 -15.32 -21.61
C THR A 5 14.68 -15.45 -21.11
N MET A 6 14.49 -15.24 -19.80
CA MET A 6 13.15 -15.13 -19.20
C MET A 6 12.37 -14.02 -19.93
N GLN A 7 11.52 -14.41 -20.88
CA GLN A 7 10.65 -13.48 -21.60
C GLN A 7 9.86 -12.65 -20.59
N SER A 8 10.03 -11.35 -20.68
CA SER A 8 9.25 -10.38 -19.91
C SER A 8 7.80 -10.49 -20.33
N LYS A 9 6.97 -11.16 -19.51
CA LYS A 9 5.53 -11.23 -19.76
C LYS A 9 4.98 -9.80 -19.70
N LYS A 10 4.66 -9.24 -20.87
CA LYS A 10 4.01 -7.91 -20.99
C LYS A 10 2.66 -7.94 -20.26
N MET A 11 2.26 -6.80 -19.74
CA MET A 11 0.92 -6.69 -19.12
C MET A 11 -0.15 -6.93 -20.18
N SER A 12 -1.17 -7.72 -19.84
CA SER A 12 -2.36 -7.87 -20.68
C SER A 12 -3.14 -6.54 -20.77
N PRO A 13 -3.99 -6.35 -21.78
CA PRO A 13 -4.82 -5.14 -21.89
C PRO A 13 -5.66 -4.88 -20.62
N ARG A 14 -6.28 -5.92 -20.07
CA ARG A 14 -7.04 -5.83 -18.80
C ARG A 14 -6.18 -5.35 -17.62
N GLN A 15 -4.95 -5.86 -17.52
CA GLN A 15 -4.02 -5.41 -16.47
C GLN A 15 -3.60 -3.96 -16.64
N LYS A 16 -3.41 -3.49 -17.89
CA LYS A 16 -3.11 -2.09 -18.16
C LYS A 16 -4.26 -1.17 -17.76
N ILE A 17 -5.49 -1.52 -18.14
CA ILE A 17 -6.70 -0.77 -17.77
C ILE A 17 -6.84 -0.70 -16.25
N GLY A 18 -6.71 -1.82 -15.55
CA GLY A 18 -6.78 -1.85 -14.09
C GLY A 18 -5.67 -1.02 -13.43
N TRP A 19 -4.46 -1.01 -14.00
CA TRP A 19 -3.37 -0.20 -13.49
C TRP A 19 -3.60 1.31 -13.73
N ILE A 20 -4.10 1.70 -14.90
CA ILE A 20 -4.45 3.10 -15.21
C ILE A 20 -5.56 3.57 -14.26
N PHE A 21 -6.61 2.77 -14.07
CA PHE A 21 -7.68 3.07 -13.11
C PHE A 21 -7.13 3.27 -11.70
N LEU A 22 -6.26 2.38 -11.23
CA LEU A 22 -5.62 2.47 -9.93
C LEU A 22 -4.80 3.77 -9.78
N LEU A 23 -4.08 4.16 -10.84
CA LEU A 23 -3.29 5.39 -10.85
C LEU A 23 -4.18 6.64 -10.82
N LEU A 24 -5.24 6.68 -11.62
CA LEU A 24 -6.20 7.79 -11.62
C LEU A 24 -6.86 7.95 -10.24
N MET A 25 -7.27 6.84 -9.63
CA MET A 25 -7.82 6.85 -8.27
C MET A 25 -6.79 7.30 -7.23
N ALA A 26 -5.51 7.01 -7.41
CA ALA A 26 -4.45 7.47 -6.51
C ALA A 26 -4.15 8.98 -6.64
N ILE A 27 -4.39 9.59 -7.79
CA ILE A 27 -4.20 11.04 -8.01
C ILE A 27 -5.30 11.85 -7.31
N MET A 28 -6.54 11.38 -7.31
CA MET A 28 -7.68 12.11 -6.75
C MET A 28 -7.48 12.57 -5.30
N PRO A 29 -7.11 11.71 -4.33
CA PRO A 29 -6.89 12.15 -2.96
C PRO A 29 -5.71 13.12 -2.82
N VAL A 30 -4.73 13.05 -3.72
CA VAL A 30 -3.61 14.00 -3.74
C VAL A 30 -4.12 15.39 -4.08
N LEU A 31 -4.91 15.52 -5.14
CA LEU A 31 -5.47 16.81 -5.55
C LEU A 31 -6.34 17.44 -4.45
N VAL A 32 -7.23 16.65 -3.83
CA VAL A 32 -8.10 17.13 -2.73
C VAL A 32 -7.29 17.48 -1.47
N SER A 33 -6.07 16.95 -1.33
CA SER A 33 -5.26 17.25 -0.15
C SER A 33 -4.33 18.45 -0.33
N LEU A 34 -4.27 19.06 -1.52
CA LEU A 34 -3.37 20.21 -1.76
C LEU A 34 -3.74 21.42 -0.89
N ASP A 35 -5.02 21.61 -0.59
CA ASP A 35 -5.50 22.73 0.22
C ASP A 35 -4.92 22.69 1.64
N TYR A 36 -4.62 21.50 2.19
CA TYR A 36 -3.95 21.40 3.49
C TYR A 36 -2.49 21.87 3.45
N LEU A 37 -1.86 21.85 2.28
CA LEU A 37 -0.46 22.28 2.13
C LEU A 37 -0.32 23.81 2.05
N THR A 38 -1.42 24.54 1.95
CA THR A 38 -1.41 26.01 2.10
C THR A 38 -1.06 26.44 3.51
N LEU A 39 -1.19 25.53 4.49
CA LEU A 39 -1.04 25.77 5.93
C LEU A 39 -2.02 26.83 6.50
N ASP A 40 -2.96 27.25 5.70
CA ASP A 40 -4.03 28.16 6.08
C ASP A 40 -5.28 27.35 6.48
N PRO A 41 -5.69 27.39 7.76
CA PRO A 41 -6.84 26.63 8.22
C PRO A 41 -8.16 27.01 7.53
N ASP A 42 -8.27 28.20 6.93
CA ASP A 42 -9.46 28.62 6.22
C ASP A 42 -9.68 27.87 4.91
N ASN A 43 -8.60 27.31 4.35
CA ASN A 43 -8.64 26.50 3.15
C ASN A 43 -8.88 25.00 3.42
N PHE A 44 -9.01 24.57 4.69
CA PHE A 44 -9.15 23.13 4.98
C PHE A 44 -10.51 22.61 4.57
N PRO A 45 -10.56 21.56 3.72
CA PRO A 45 -11.83 21.01 3.22
C PRO A 45 -12.72 20.42 4.31
N PHE A 46 -12.12 19.95 5.45
CA PHE A 46 -12.85 19.34 6.54
C PHE A 46 -13.03 20.33 7.70
N THR A 47 -14.04 21.19 7.58
CA THR A 47 -14.28 22.30 8.50
C THR A 47 -14.61 21.85 9.93
N GLN A 48 -15.28 20.69 10.12
CA GLN A 48 -15.61 20.12 11.43
C GLN A 48 -14.38 19.75 12.27
N GLN A 49 -13.25 19.54 11.64
CA GLN A 49 -11.98 19.22 12.29
C GLN A 49 -10.95 20.37 12.29
N LYS A 50 -11.34 21.55 11.80
CA LYS A 50 -10.44 22.70 11.63
C LYS A 50 -9.66 23.02 12.90
N ALA A 51 -10.31 23.11 14.05
CA ALA A 51 -9.66 23.41 15.32
C ALA A 51 -8.62 22.36 15.73
N VAL A 52 -8.98 21.07 15.60
CA VAL A 52 -8.06 19.95 15.88
C VAL A 52 -6.87 19.97 14.93
N TYR A 53 -7.12 20.18 13.64
CA TYR A 53 -6.08 20.21 12.62
C TYR A 53 -5.11 21.37 12.83
N THR A 54 -5.59 22.53 13.23
CA THR A 54 -4.76 23.69 13.57
C THR A 54 -3.90 23.40 14.79
N ALA A 55 -4.48 22.82 15.85
CA ALA A 55 -3.76 22.47 17.07
C ALA A 55 -2.67 21.39 16.86
N HIS A 56 -2.86 20.51 15.87
CA HIS A 56 -1.96 19.39 15.60
C HIS A 56 -1.37 19.42 14.18
N MET A 57 -1.13 20.63 13.64
CA MET A 57 -0.71 20.91 12.27
C MET A 57 0.48 20.05 11.82
N THR A 58 1.52 19.94 12.61
CA THR A 58 2.74 19.18 12.26
C THR A 58 2.41 17.71 12.00
N MET A 59 1.60 17.08 12.86
CA MET A 59 1.22 15.67 12.69
C MET A 59 0.28 15.46 11.51
N LEU A 60 -0.66 16.40 11.31
CA LEU A 60 -1.55 16.40 10.16
C LEU A 60 -0.76 16.48 8.84
N ILE A 61 0.12 17.47 8.70
CA ILE A 61 0.90 17.67 7.46
C ILE A 61 1.86 16.52 7.21
N THR A 62 2.49 15.99 8.26
CA THR A 62 3.33 14.78 8.14
C THR A 62 2.51 13.61 7.61
N HIS A 63 1.31 13.38 8.16
CA HIS A 63 0.41 12.32 7.69
C HIS A 63 0.01 12.54 6.23
N ILE A 64 -0.40 13.73 5.86
CA ILE A 64 -0.85 14.05 4.51
C ILE A 64 0.26 13.84 3.49
N ILE A 65 1.42 14.48 3.68
CA ILE A 65 2.53 14.39 2.72
C ILE A 65 2.99 12.95 2.54
N THR A 66 3.19 12.23 3.64
CA THR A 66 3.68 10.85 3.56
C THR A 66 2.63 9.89 2.99
N SER A 67 1.35 10.11 3.29
CA SER A 67 0.26 9.34 2.69
C SER A 67 0.10 9.61 1.18
N MET A 68 0.26 10.87 0.75
CA MET A 68 0.30 11.24 -0.67
C MET A 68 1.45 10.54 -1.40
N LEU A 69 2.64 10.52 -0.82
CA LEU A 69 3.78 9.80 -1.38
C LEU A 69 3.51 8.28 -1.47
N ALA A 70 2.97 7.69 -0.41
CA ALA A 70 2.66 6.25 -0.40
C ALA A 70 1.64 5.89 -1.47
N ILE A 71 0.54 6.65 -1.59
CA ILE A 71 -0.52 6.32 -2.53
C ILE A 71 -0.08 6.48 -3.99
N LEU A 72 0.75 7.50 -4.30
CA LEU A 72 1.29 7.71 -5.64
C LEU A 72 2.36 6.68 -6.03
N ILE A 73 3.25 6.32 -5.10
CA ILE A 73 4.35 5.37 -5.37
C ILE A 73 3.80 3.94 -5.52
N GLY A 74 2.74 3.59 -4.78
CA GLY A 74 2.22 2.23 -4.71
C GLY A 74 1.90 1.58 -6.06
N PRO A 75 1.15 2.20 -6.98
CA PRO A 75 0.85 1.63 -8.29
C PRO A 75 2.09 1.23 -9.09
N PHE A 76 3.16 2.01 -9.01
CA PHE A 76 4.41 1.72 -9.71
C PHE A 76 5.11 0.47 -9.18
N GLN A 77 4.93 0.14 -7.89
CA GLN A 77 5.49 -1.07 -7.29
C GLN A 77 4.92 -2.37 -7.91
N PHE A 78 3.73 -2.28 -8.49
CA PHE A 78 3.08 -3.43 -9.14
C PHE A 78 3.47 -3.60 -10.62
N LEU A 79 4.19 -2.65 -11.24
CA LEU A 79 4.63 -2.75 -12.64
C LEU A 79 5.67 -3.86 -12.82
N PRO A 80 5.42 -4.87 -13.68
CA PRO A 80 6.36 -5.96 -13.93
C PRO A 80 7.70 -5.47 -14.49
N GLY A 81 7.69 -4.39 -15.29
CA GLY A 81 8.88 -3.80 -15.89
C GLY A 81 9.86 -3.23 -14.87
N LEU A 82 9.36 -2.62 -13.78
CA LEU A 82 10.22 -2.04 -12.73
C LEU A 82 10.94 -3.11 -11.88
N ARG A 83 10.47 -4.35 -11.89
CA ARG A 83 11.01 -5.44 -11.07
C ARG A 83 12.14 -6.22 -11.73
N LYS A 84 12.68 -5.76 -12.89
CA LYS A 84 13.68 -6.47 -13.69
C LYS A 84 14.76 -5.55 -14.23
N GLY A 85 15.93 -6.13 -14.50
CA GLY A 85 17.05 -5.48 -15.17
C GLY A 85 17.48 -4.19 -14.48
N ARG A 86 17.81 -3.17 -15.27
CA ARG A 86 18.28 -1.85 -14.78
C ARG A 86 17.23 -1.12 -13.94
N LEU A 87 15.94 -1.33 -14.21
CA LEU A 87 14.84 -0.70 -13.49
C LEU A 87 14.61 -1.26 -12.08
N LEU A 88 15.23 -2.41 -11.74
CA LEU A 88 15.15 -2.95 -10.39
C LEU A 88 15.74 -1.99 -9.33
N LYS A 89 16.72 -1.16 -9.69
CA LYS A 89 17.24 -0.12 -8.80
C LYS A 89 16.14 0.90 -8.47
N VAL A 90 15.38 1.34 -9.48
CA VAL A 90 14.25 2.27 -9.32
C VAL A 90 13.16 1.65 -8.43
N HIS A 91 12.77 0.40 -8.70
CA HIS A 91 11.80 -0.32 -7.84
C HIS A 91 12.25 -0.33 -6.37
N ARG A 92 13.52 -0.61 -6.12
CA ARG A 92 14.07 -0.65 -4.75
C ARG A 92 14.07 0.72 -4.07
N TRP A 93 14.42 1.79 -4.79
CA TRP A 93 14.39 3.15 -4.25
C TRP A 93 12.96 3.61 -3.96
N LEU A 94 12.05 3.48 -4.92
CA LEU A 94 10.63 3.77 -4.71
C LEU A 94 10.05 2.92 -3.57
N GLY A 95 10.45 1.65 -3.45
CA GLY A 95 10.04 0.79 -2.35
C GLY A 95 10.52 1.27 -0.98
N ARG A 96 11.75 1.77 -0.86
CA ARG A 96 12.26 2.36 0.39
C ARG A 96 11.51 3.64 0.75
N THR A 97 11.31 4.54 -0.21
CA THR A 97 10.51 5.76 -0.02
C THR A 97 9.09 5.41 0.42
N TYR A 98 8.45 4.43 -0.22
CA TYR A 98 7.14 3.92 0.16
C TYR A 98 7.11 3.42 1.61
N MET A 99 8.11 2.63 2.03
CA MET A 99 8.18 2.10 3.40
C MET A 99 8.39 3.20 4.45
N LEU A 100 9.23 4.20 4.15
CA LEU A 100 9.41 5.38 5.02
C LEU A 100 8.12 6.20 5.10
N SER A 101 7.42 6.36 3.98
CA SER A 101 6.12 7.04 3.93
C SER A 101 5.08 6.34 4.80
N ILE A 102 5.02 4.99 4.77
CA ILE A 102 4.14 4.22 5.66
C ILE A 102 4.52 4.40 7.12
N LEU A 103 5.81 4.40 7.44
CA LEU A 103 6.26 4.55 8.82
C LEU A 103 5.82 5.90 9.41
N PHE A 104 6.18 6.99 8.75
CA PHE A 104 5.83 8.33 9.24
C PHE A 104 4.34 8.63 9.11
N GLY A 105 3.72 8.23 8.00
CA GLY A 105 2.27 8.40 7.79
C GLY A 105 1.43 7.55 8.74
N GLY A 106 1.87 6.33 9.06
CA GLY A 106 1.19 5.46 10.01
C GLY A 106 1.29 5.97 11.44
N LEU A 107 2.48 6.41 11.88
CA LEU A 107 2.68 6.95 13.23
C LEU A 107 1.91 8.26 13.43
N SER A 108 2.02 9.20 12.48
CA SER A 108 1.28 10.47 12.54
C SER A 108 -0.22 10.25 12.38
N GLY A 109 -0.65 9.29 11.54
CA GLY A 109 -2.05 8.91 11.41
C GLY A 109 -2.63 8.29 12.68
N LEU A 110 -1.88 7.44 13.39
CA LEU A 110 -2.28 6.90 14.70
C LEU A 110 -2.44 8.01 15.74
N TYR A 111 -1.52 8.97 15.75
CA TYR A 111 -1.65 10.14 16.61
C TYR A 111 -2.94 10.92 16.30
N MET A 112 -3.20 11.22 15.03
CA MET A 112 -4.39 11.96 14.60
C MET A 112 -5.70 11.18 14.80
N ALA A 113 -5.67 9.85 14.75
CA ALA A 113 -6.83 8.99 14.95
C ALA A 113 -7.50 9.22 16.31
N ARG A 114 -6.71 9.56 17.34
CA ARG A 114 -7.20 9.88 18.69
C ARG A 114 -8.14 11.10 18.73
N PHE A 115 -8.08 11.94 17.73
CA PHE A 115 -8.85 13.17 17.62
C PHE A 115 -9.87 13.09 16.46
N ALA A 116 -10.17 11.88 15.98
CA ALA A 116 -11.06 11.71 14.84
C ALA A 116 -12.48 12.17 15.16
N TYR A 117 -13.07 12.88 14.20
CA TYR A 117 -14.48 13.30 14.30
C TYR A 117 -15.42 12.08 14.41
N GLY A 118 -16.50 12.20 15.19
CA GLY A 118 -17.47 11.12 15.37
C GLY A 118 -17.21 10.22 16.59
N GLY A 119 -16.19 10.54 17.40
CA GLY A 119 -15.92 9.90 18.69
C GLY A 119 -15.27 8.53 18.59
N ILE A 120 -15.32 7.76 19.70
CA ILE A 120 -14.54 6.55 19.93
C ILE A 120 -14.67 5.49 18.83
N ILE A 121 -15.82 5.34 18.21
CA ILE A 121 -16.02 4.34 17.14
C ILE A 121 -15.17 4.68 15.94
N THR A 122 -15.13 5.95 15.54
CA THR A 122 -14.29 6.44 14.42
C THR A 122 -12.82 6.42 14.79
N GLU A 123 -12.47 6.82 16.02
CA GLU A 123 -11.10 6.77 16.54
C GLU A 123 -10.54 5.34 16.47
N LEU A 124 -11.29 4.35 16.94
CA LEU A 124 -10.92 2.93 16.84
C LEU A 124 -10.82 2.46 15.40
N GLY A 125 -11.70 2.92 14.50
CA GLY A 125 -11.65 2.60 13.07
C GLY A 125 -10.33 3.05 12.42
N PHE A 126 -9.97 4.32 12.59
CA PHE A 126 -8.73 4.86 12.03
C PHE A 126 -7.48 4.38 12.78
N ALA A 127 -7.55 4.19 14.09
CA ALA A 127 -6.44 3.59 14.84
C ALA A 127 -6.14 2.16 14.37
N SER A 128 -7.18 1.33 14.17
CA SER A 128 -7.05 -0.02 13.62
C SER A 128 -6.43 -0.01 12.22
N LEU A 129 -6.88 0.91 11.36
CA LEU A 129 -6.28 1.13 10.04
C LEU A 129 -4.78 1.44 10.17
N GLY A 130 -4.40 2.39 11.03
CA GLY A 130 -3.00 2.80 11.23
C GLY A 130 -2.12 1.65 11.73
N VAL A 131 -2.59 0.88 12.73
CA VAL A 131 -1.88 -0.30 13.26
C VAL A 131 -1.69 -1.36 12.17
N LEU A 132 -2.75 -1.69 11.43
CA LEU A 132 -2.69 -2.68 10.35
C LEU A 132 -1.82 -2.20 9.20
N TRP A 133 -1.80 -0.92 8.90
CA TRP A 133 -0.98 -0.34 7.85
C TRP A 133 0.51 -0.46 8.18
N LEU A 134 0.90 -0.11 9.40
CA LEU A 134 2.26 -0.30 9.92
C LEU A 134 2.65 -1.79 9.97
N TYR A 135 1.77 -2.64 10.50
CA TYR A 135 2.01 -4.08 10.63
C TYR A 135 2.22 -4.75 9.27
N THR A 136 1.33 -4.49 8.30
CA THR A 136 1.44 -5.09 6.96
C THR A 136 2.69 -4.61 6.22
N GLY A 137 3.08 -3.34 6.40
CA GLY A 137 4.33 -2.79 5.90
C GLY A 137 5.55 -3.48 6.51
N TYR A 138 5.58 -3.62 7.83
CA TYR A 138 6.64 -4.36 8.53
C TYR A 138 6.76 -5.80 8.05
N ARG A 139 5.64 -6.52 7.91
CA ARG A 139 5.63 -7.90 7.39
C ARG A 139 6.17 -7.97 5.96
N ALA A 140 5.75 -7.05 5.09
CA ALA A 140 6.27 -6.95 3.73
C ALA A 140 7.80 -6.73 3.72
N TYR A 141 8.28 -5.81 4.55
CA TYR A 141 9.72 -5.55 4.70
C TYR A 141 10.49 -6.77 5.21
N ARG A 142 10.02 -7.45 6.24
CA ARG A 142 10.66 -8.67 6.76
C ARG A 142 10.79 -9.76 5.71
N HIS A 143 9.73 -10.02 4.95
CA HIS A 143 9.75 -11.07 3.93
C HIS A 143 10.72 -10.77 2.79
N ILE A 144 10.81 -9.50 2.34
CA ILE A 144 11.80 -9.16 1.30
C ILE A 144 13.24 -9.29 1.81
N ARG A 145 13.49 -8.95 3.08
CA ARG A 145 14.82 -9.15 3.70
C ARG A 145 15.20 -10.62 3.77
N ASN A 146 14.24 -11.50 4.00
CA ASN A 146 14.41 -12.95 4.01
C ASN A 146 14.35 -13.57 2.59
N LYS A 147 14.35 -12.75 1.52
CA LYS A 147 14.27 -13.20 0.12
C LYS A 147 13.01 -14.01 -0.22
N ASP A 148 11.97 -13.92 0.60
CA ASP A 148 10.67 -14.52 0.35
C ASP A 148 9.80 -13.55 -0.47
N LEU A 149 10.00 -13.61 -1.80
CA LEU A 149 9.35 -12.70 -2.74
C LEU A 149 7.82 -12.91 -2.80
N GLU A 150 7.36 -14.15 -2.60
CA GLU A 150 5.93 -14.44 -2.66
C GLU A 150 5.20 -13.88 -1.44
N ALA A 151 5.70 -14.10 -0.24
CA ALA A 151 5.10 -13.52 0.95
C ALA A 151 5.23 -11.99 0.94
N HIS A 152 6.39 -11.44 0.50
CA HIS A 152 6.53 -9.99 0.30
C HIS A 152 5.42 -9.43 -0.61
N ARG A 153 5.18 -10.06 -1.77
CA ARG A 153 4.13 -9.65 -2.71
C ARG A 153 2.74 -9.66 -2.06
N ARG A 154 2.39 -10.73 -1.33
CA ARG A 154 1.09 -10.86 -0.65
C ARG A 154 0.91 -9.77 0.41
N TRP A 155 1.95 -9.49 1.22
CA TRP A 155 1.91 -8.44 2.21
C TRP A 155 1.85 -7.04 1.60
N MET A 156 2.52 -6.80 0.47
CA MET A 156 2.41 -5.54 -0.27
C MET A 156 1.02 -5.30 -0.84
N ILE A 157 0.31 -6.35 -1.28
CA ILE A 157 -1.09 -6.22 -1.73
C ILE A 157 -1.98 -5.78 -0.57
N ARG A 158 -1.87 -6.40 0.61
CA ARG A 158 -2.61 -5.99 1.83
C ARG A 158 -2.29 -4.56 2.22
N ASN A 159 -1.01 -4.24 2.24
CA ASN A 159 -0.54 -2.92 2.63
C ASN A 159 -1.07 -1.83 1.70
N TYR A 160 -1.02 -2.06 0.38
CA TYR A 160 -1.54 -1.07 -0.56
C TYR A 160 -3.08 -0.98 -0.53
N ALA A 161 -3.78 -2.05 -0.22
CA ALA A 161 -5.23 -2.02 0.01
C ALA A 161 -5.60 -1.10 1.20
N LEU A 162 -4.78 -1.11 2.27
CA LEU A 162 -4.93 -0.17 3.39
C LEU A 162 -4.53 1.26 2.99
N THR A 163 -3.49 1.45 2.20
CA THR A 163 -3.13 2.76 1.63
C THR A 163 -4.30 3.33 0.81
N PHE A 164 -5.01 2.47 0.09
CA PHE A 164 -6.16 2.86 -0.73
C PHE A 164 -7.38 3.33 0.09
N ALA A 165 -7.37 3.16 1.41
CA ALA A 165 -8.37 3.74 2.30
C ALA A 165 -8.51 5.26 2.14
N GLY A 166 -7.40 5.95 1.88
CA GLY A 166 -7.40 7.39 1.59
C GLY A 166 -8.21 7.78 0.35
N VAL A 167 -8.28 6.90 -0.67
CA VAL A 167 -9.15 7.07 -1.83
C VAL A 167 -10.61 6.84 -1.42
N MET A 168 -10.88 5.69 -0.77
CA MET A 168 -12.23 5.28 -0.43
C MET A 168 -12.91 6.26 0.52
N LEU A 169 -12.18 6.85 1.46
CA LEU A 169 -12.69 7.91 2.33
C LEU A 169 -13.24 9.09 1.52
N ARG A 170 -12.50 9.52 0.50
CA ARG A 170 -12.87 10.64 -0.38
C ARG A 170 -13.96 10.30 -1.39
N VAL A 171 -14.20 9.01 -1.63
CA VAL A 171 -15.33 8.53 -2.44
C VAL A 171 -16.57 8.39 -1.58
N TRP A 172 -16.47 7.75 -0.42
CA TRP A 172 -17.63 7.47 0.44
C TRP A 172 -18.22 8.72 1.07
N ALA A 173 -17.40 9.70 1.50
CA ALA A 173 -17.90 10.89 2.17
C ALA A 173 -18.88 11.71 1.29
N PRO A 174 -18.50 12.18 0.08
CA PRO A 174 -19.43 12.92 -0.76
C PRO A 174 -20.61 12.07 -1.26
N LEU A 175 -20.38 10.76 -1.50
CA LEU A 175 -21.46 9.86 -1.92
C LEU A 175 -22.53 9.72 -0.84
N SER A 176 -22.16 9.53 0.42
CA SER A 176 -23.08 9.39 1.53
C SER A 176 -23.90 10.67 1.74
N ILE A 177 -23.23 11.84 1.68
CA ILE A 177 -23.90 13.14 1.80
C ILE A 177 -24.86 13.36 0.62
N GLY A 178 -24.45 13.03 -0.60
CA GLY A 178 -25.29 13.15 -1.79
C GLY A 178 -26.52 12.24 -1.77
N MET A 179 -26.47 11.14 -1.01
CA MET A 179 -27.63 10.27 -0.73
C MET A 179 -28.50 10.74 0.44
N GLY A 180 -28.21 11.90 1.04
CA GLY A 180 -28.98 12.46 2.15
C GLY A 180 -28.63 11.93 3.53
N ALA A 181 -27.50 11.23 3.68
CA ALA A 181 -27.06 10.76 5.00
C ALA A 181 -26.59 11.92 5.86
N ASP A 182 -26.87 11.85 7.18
CA ASP A 182 -26.25 12.73 8.16
C ASP A 182 -24.72 12.56 8.14
N PHE A 183 -24.01 13.70 8.10
CA PHE A 183 -22.55 13.70 7.98
C PHE A 183 -21.86 12.94 9.12
N THR A 184 -22.31 13.12 10.37
CA THR A 184 -21.69 12.48 11.53
C THR A 184 -21.83 10.96 11.46
N THR A 185 -23.05 10.48 11.20
CA THR A 185 -23.35 9.05 11.06
C THR A 185 -22.58 8.44 9.90
N ALA A 186 -22.58 9.12 8.74
CA ALA A 186 -21.81 8.68 7.58
C ALA A 186 -20.31 8.57 7.90
N TYR A 187 -19.74 9.57 8.56
CA TYR A 187 -18.32 9.60 8.86
C TYR A 187 -17.88 8.50 9.85
N ILE A 188 -18.72 8.19 10.84
CA ILE A 188 -18.51 7.06 11.77
C ILE A 188 -18.42 5.73 10.99
N ILE A 189 -19.36 5.50 10.08
CA ILE A 189 -19.38 4.31 9.23
C ILE A 189 -18.13 4.27 8.32
N ILE A 190 -17.79 5.40 7.72
CA ILE A 190 -16.65 5.53 6.79
C ILE A 190 -15.33 5.25 7.50
N GLY A 191 -15.19 5.53 8.79
CA GLY A 191 -13.99 5.17 9.58
C GLY A 191 -13.60 3.69 9.47
N TRP A 192 -14.56 2.81 9.18
CA TRP A 192 -14.39 1.38 8.94
C TRP A 192 -14.55 1.02 7.45
N ALA A 193 -15.56 1.53 6.80
CA ALA A 193 -15.90 1.20 5.42
C ALA A 193 -14.83 1.63 4.40
N CYS A 194 -13.98 2.58 4.73
CA CYS A 194 -12.92 3.01 3.81
C CYS A 194 -11.79 2.00 3.65
N TRP A 195 -11.59 1.08 4.58
CA TRP A 195 -10.46 0.13 4.53
C TRP A 195 -10.85 -1.35 4.66
N VAL A 196 -11.91 -1.70 5.41
CA VAL A 196 -12.30 -3.11 5.60
C VAL A 196 -12.64 -3.80 4.29
N PRO A 197 -13.49 -3.24 3.41
CA PRO A 197 -13.76 -3.85 2.11
C PRO A 197 -12.51 -4.00 1.24
N ASN A 198 -11.58 -3.05 1.32
CA ASN A 198 -10.33 -3.09 0.57
C ASN A 198 -9.48 -4.32 0.95
N LEU A 199 -9.42 -4.65 2.26
CA LEU A 199 -8.73 -5.86 2.72
C LEU A 199 -9.42 -7.14 2.25
N ILE A 200 -10.75 -7.19 2.24
CA ILE A 200 -11.50 -8.33 1.71
C ILE A 200 -11.15 -8.55 0.23
N VAL A 201 -11.14 -7.49 -0.56
CA VAL A 201 -10.73 -7.53 -1.97
C VAL A 201 -9.27 -7.97 -2.11
N ALA A 202 -8.37 -7.47 -1.25
CA ALA A 202 -6.97 -7.89 -1.26
C ALA A 202 -6.80 -9.38 -0.99
N GLU A 203 -7.52 -9.95 0.00
CA GLU A 203 -7.49 -11.39 0.29
C GLU A 203 -8.05 -12.21 -0.88
N TRP A 204 -9.11 -11.75 -1.51
CA TRP A 204 -9.66 -12.39 -2.70
C TRP A 204 -8.66 -12.40 -3.87
N ILE A 205 -7.97 -11.28 -4.14
CA ILE A 205 -6.91 -11.18 -5.14
C ILE A 205 -5.76 -12.15 -4.81
N ILE A 206 -5.32 -12.19 -3.55
CA ILE A 206 -4.22 -13.06 -3.10
C ILE A 206 -4.56 -14.54 -3.31
N ARG A 207 -5.78 -14.95 -2.96
CA ARG A 207 -6.23 -16.35 -3.13
C ARG A 207 -6.34 -16.77 -4.60
N ARG A 208 -6.71 -15.85 -5.50
CA ARG A 208 -6.83 -16.12 -6.94
C ARG A 208 -5.51 -16.04 -7.70
N THR A 209 -4.46 -15.46 -7.12
CA THR A 209 -3.17 -15.35 -7.78
C THR A 209 -2.34 -16.61 -7.56
N ARG A 210 -1.87 -17.21 -8.67
CA ARG A 210 -0.99 -18.39 -8.58
C ARG A 210 0.32 -18.03 -7.87
N PRO A 211 0.86 -18.94 -7.06
CA PRO A 211 2.18 -18.76 -6.44
C PRO A 211 3.27 -18.50 -7.50
N ILE A 212 4.28 -17.73 -7.12
CA ILE A 212 5.47 -17.57 -7.96
C ILE A 212 6.20 -18.92 -7.95
N GLN A 213 6.17 -19.64 -9.08
CA GLN A 213 6.92 -20.89 -9.21
C GLN A 213 8.41 -20.57 -9.06
N ARG A 214 9.02 -21.10 -8.02
CA ARG A 214 10.49 -21.20 -7.96
C ARG A 214 10.87 -22.30 -8.96
N GLY A 215 11.67 -21.95 -9.96
CA GLY A 215 12.28 -22.99 -10.82
C GLY A 215 13.00 -24.03 -9.95
N PRO A 216 13.13 -25.27 -10.40
CA PRO A 216 13.81 -26.32 -9.67
C PRO A 216 15.21 -25.81 -9.28
N VAL A 217 15.53 -25.92 -7.99
CA VAL A 217 16.89 -25.67 -7.49
C VAL A 217 17.73 -26.80 -8.07
N HIS A 218 18.53 -26.50 -9.08
CA HIS A 218 19.56 -27.43 -9.56
C HIS A 218 20.59 -27.59 -8.44
N LEU A 219 20.39 -28.59 -7.61
CA LEU A 219 21.44 -29.07 -6.72
C LEU A 219 22.53 -29.63 -7.62
N PRO A 220 23.78 -29.22 -7.49
CA PRO A 220 24.89 -29.86 -8.20
C PRO A 220 24.85 -31.35 -7.84
N ARG A 221 24.83 -32.20 -8.87
CA ARG A 221 24.98 -33.64 -8.69
C ARG A 221 26.28 -33.86 -7.91
N ARG A 222 26.20 -34.43 -6.71
CA ARG A 222 27.39 -34.93 -6.03
C ARG A 222 27.96 -35.99 -6.95
N GLU A 223 29.14 -35.74 -7.55
CA GLU A 223 29.90 -36.77 -8.23
C GLU A 223 30.19 -37.85 -7.20
N ALA A 224 29.81 -39.07 -7.53
CA ALA A 224 30.13 -40.24 -6.71
C ALA A 224 31.67 -40.37 -6.61
N PRO A 225 32.24 -40.75 -5.46
CA PRO A 225 33.67 -40.96 -5.34
C PRO A 225 34.12 -41.97 -6.39
N GLN A 226 35.09 -41.59 -7.20
CA GLN A 226 35.77 -42.55 -8.09
C GLN A 226 36.41 -43.63 -7.22
N THR A 227 35.88 -44.85 -7.30
CA THR A 227 36.53 -46.03 -6.72
C THR A 227 37.87 -46.19 -7.41
N LEU A 228 38.97 -46.01 -6.66
CA LEU A 228 40.29 -46.38 -7.10
C LEU A 228 40.29 -47.90 -7.39
N GLN A 229 40.33 -48.27 -8.67
CA GLN A 229 40.68 -49.62 -9.05
C GLN A 229 42.17 -49.80 -8.73
N THR A 230 42.46 -50.55 -7.68
CA THR A 230 43.80 -51.10 -7.43
C THR A 230 43.96 -52.31 -8.31
N ASP A 231 44.73 -52.14 -9.39
CA ASP A 231 45.25 -53.26 -10.17
C ASP A 231 46.29 -54.00 -9.33
N VAL A 232 46.07 -55.31 -9.13
CA VAL A 232 47.02 -56.31 -8.62
C VAL A 232 47.47 -57.18 -9.77
#